data_b5c218224e12a5d399b81caa2af1a12a
#
_entry.id   b5c218224e12a5d399b81caa2af1a12a
#
_cell.length_a   1.000
_cell.length_b   1.000
_cell.length_c   1.000
_cell.angle_alpha   90.00
_cell.angle_beta   90.00
_cell.angle_gamma   90.00
#
_symmetry.space_group_name_H-M   'P 1'
#
loop_
_entity.id
_entity.type
_entity.pdbx_description
1 polymer ?
#
loop_
_entity_poly.entity_id
_entity_poly.type
_entity_poly.pdbx_seq_one_letter_code
_entity_poly.pdbx_strand_id
1 'polypeptide(L)'
;MAKRRIILQHARFTVLMLSILLLLPSYLPAGDSPAIVKGTVTSEDGALPNVVVTDGYQCVVTAKDGSFRLTPHQDASFLYISTPAGFLPEEEMNVPQFFKRIEKDKKQRYDFFLKKNPYDDEKHLLLVHADPQFFKNDDFDRYQGVVNDMLHLKENYSDRDILGVDCGDLVGDKPELYPLYIKHQNRTGIPFYRIPGNHDLQYGGRTTETSTERYEKMFGPDHYSFNRGSVHYIVLNNAFYLGRDYFYMGYIDEKTFIWLEQDLAHVPEGSTLFVAMHIPGRLDEEVKPFQYDSRTIGTQTINISSLFEMLKPYKVHLLTGHMHYNRNMIHSETLYEHNTGAVSGAWWQGDYCLDGTPVGYGVYEVDGTEVQWYFKSVGRARDYQMRAYPPNTTDDYGADIVVNIWNWDRNWKVEWFEDGKHMGEMNRFEGLDPEVKKAYSDKEKLDFKWIEPVNTDHLFRASPKKKNSEISVVATDPFGQKYTEIIQQ
;
A
#
# COMPACT_ATOMS: atom_id res chain seq x y z
N MET A 1 12.16 -68.69 41.96
CA MET A 1 10.71 -68.80 41.79
C MET A 1 10.02 -67.54 42.16
N ALA A 2 10.13 -66.48 41.34
CA ALA A 2 9.42 -65.20 41.57
C ALA A 2 9.35 -64.37 40.29
N LYS A 3 8.80 -64.88 39.21
CA LYS A 3 8.57 -64.17 37.95
C LYS A 3 7.29 -64.53 37.20
N ARG A 4 6.27 -65.03 37.87
CA ARG A 4 5.01 -65.46 37.19
C ARG A 4 3.70 -64.90 37.78
N ARG A 5 3.71 -63.81 38.56
CA ARG A 5 2.46 -63.26 39.16
C ARG A 5 2.12 -61.81 38.83
N ILE A 6 2.79 -61.15 37.87
CA ILE A 6 2.50 -59.77 37.54
C ILE A 6 1.74 -59.59 36.21
N ILE A 7 1.51 -60.65 35.42
CA ILE A 7 0.92 -60.51 34.09
C ILE A 7 -0.63 -60.61 34.07
N LEU A 8 -1.27 -60.98 35.18
CA LEU A 8 -2.74 -61.17 35.19
C LEU A 8 -3.57 -60.03 35.80
N GLN A 9 -2.96 -59.00 36.33
CA GLN A 9 -3.70 -57.85 36.88
C GLN A 9 -3.87 -56.66 35.87
N HIS A 10 -3.12 -56.61 34.79
CA HIS A 10 -3.21 -55.50 33.81
C HIS A 10 -4.22 -55.75 32.71
N ALA A 11 -4.67 -56.99 32.52
CA ALA A 11 -5.64 -57.36 31.48
C ALA A 11 -7.11 -57.09 31.84
N ARG A 12 -7.43 -56.86 33.12
CA ARG A 12 -8.82 -56.55 33.55
C ARG A 12 -9.16 -55.07 33.65
N PHE A 13 -8.15 -54.17 33.67
CA PHE A 13 -8.39 -52.72 33.70
C PHE A 13 -8.53 -52.10 32.30
N THR A 14 -7.98 -52.72 31.27
CA THR A 14 -8.02 -52.22 29.91
C THR A 14 -9.35 -52.50 29.20
N VAL A 15 -10.11 -53.50 29.61
CA VAL A 15 -11.41 -53.86 29.02
C VAL A 15 -12.55 -53.02 29.60
N LEU A 16 -12.41 -52.45 30.80
CA LEU A 16 -13.45 -51.61 31.40
C LEU A 16 -13.38 -50.14 30.94
N MET A 17 -12.22 -49.68 30.43
CA MET A 17 -12.08 -48.33 29.84
C MET A 17 -12.54 -48.23 28.39
N LEU A 18 -12.54 -49.37 27.64
CA LEU A 18 -13.01 -49.39 26.26
C LEU A 18 -14.54 -49.44 26.14
N SER A 19 -15.25 -49.82 27.21
CA SER A 19 -16.71 -49.91 27.21
C SER A 19 -17.41 -48.62 27.64
N ILE A 20 -16.70 -47.65 28.19
CA ILE A 20 -17.25 -46.33 28.61
C ILE A 20 -17.11 -45.30 27.50
N LEU A 21 -16.24 -45.52 26.49
CA LEU A 21 -16.04 -44.60 25.36
C LEU A 21 -17.10 -44.70 24.26
N LEU A 22 -18.03 -45.63 24.35
CA LEU A 22 -19.06 -45.92 23.32
C LEU A 22 -20.47 -45.40 23.66
N LEU A 23 -20.64 -44.63 24.76
CA LEU A 23 -21.93 -44.09 25.17
C LEU A 23 -21.94 -42.61 25.55
N LEU A 24 -20.93 -41.84 25.14
CA LEU A 24 -21.09 -40.39 25.09
C LEU A 24 -21.83 -40.08 23.77
N PRO A 25 -23.08 -39.55 23.82
CA PRO A 25 -23.65 -38.97 22.63
C PRO A 25 -22.67 -37.86 22.22
N SER A 26 -22.17 -37.94 20.99
CA SER A 26 -21.50 -36.82 20.35
C SER A 26 -22.49 -35.68 20.27
N TYR A 27 -22.59 -34.87 21.34
CA TYR A 27 -23.10 -33.53 21.26
C TYR A 27 -22.05 -32.72 20.50
N LEU A 28 -21.99 -32.90 19.19
CA LEU A 28 -21.62 -31.86 18.30
C LEU A 28 -22.80 -30.89 18.41
N PRO A 29 -22.63 -29.65 18.91
CA PRO A 29 -23.64 -28.65 18.74
C PRO A 29 -23.95 -28.67 17.23
N ALA A 30 -25.19 -28.87 16.86
CA ALA A 30 -25.66 -28.57 15.51
C ALA A 30 -25.39 -27.06 15.35
N GLY A 31 -24.20 -26.70 14.86
CA GLY A 31 -23.94 -25.39 14.40
C GLY A 31 -24.94 -25.13 13.29
N ASP A 32 -25.80 -24.15 13.46
CA ASP A 32 -26.70 -23.71 12.41
C ASP A 32 -25.85 -23.56 11.15
N SER A 33 -26.22 -24.29 10.09
CA SER A 33 -25.56 -24.11 8.79
C SER A 33 -25.62 -22.62 8.46
N PRO A 34 -24.52 -21.97 8.12
CA PRO A 34 -24.51 -20.53 7.87
C PRO A 34 -25.57 -20.20 6.83
N ALA A 35 -26.43 -19.24 7.15
CA ALA A 35 -27.56 -18.88 6.31
C ALA A 35 -27.08 -18.36 4.97
N ILE A 36 -27.63 -18.88 3.87
CA ILE A 36 -27.33 -18.42 2.51
C ILE A 36 -27.73 -16.96 2.39
N VAL A 37 -26.81 -16.09 2.03
CA VAL A 37 -27.08 -14.71 1.63
C VAL A 37 -27.30 -14.63 0.12
N LYS A 38 -28.11 -13.68 -0.30
CA LYS A 38 -28.42 -13.41 -1.71
C LYS A 38 -28.55 -11.92 -1.94
N GLY A 39 -28.47 -11.50 -3.18
CA GLY A 39 -28.65 -10.11 -3.55
C GLY A 39 -28.60 -9.91 -5.06
N THR A 40 -28.57 -8.65 -5.45
CA THR A 40 -28.42 -8.24 -6.83
C THR A 40 -27.40 -7.12 -6.93
N VAL A 41 -26.67 -7.07 -8.04
CA VAL A 41 -25.85 -5.92 -8.43
C VAL A 41 -26.52 -5.27 -9.64
N THR A 42 -26.79 -3.96 -9.53
CA THR A 42 -27.52 -3.20 -10.54
C THR A 42 -26.89 -1.82 -10.77
N SER A 43 -27.25 -1.19 -11.89
CA SER A 43 -26.93 0.20 -12.21
C SER A 43 -28.18 0.92 -12.73
N GLU A 44 -28.03 2.18 -13.18
CA GLU A 44 -29.09 2.90 -13.88
C GLU A 44 -29.59 2.15 -15.13
N ASP A 45 -28.72 1.41 -15.81
CA ASP A 45 -29.04 0.66 -17.02
C ASP A 45 -29.65 -0.72 -16.74
N GLY A 46 -29.78 -1.13 -15.47
CA GLY A 46 -30.38 -2.38 -15.04
C GLY A 46 -29.40 -3.33 -14.36
N ALA A 47 -29.60 -4.63 -14.55
CA ALA A 47 -28.83 -5.69 -13.91
C ALA A 47 -27.39 -5.75 -14.45
N LEU A 48 -26.41 -5.97 -13.55
CA LEU A 48 -25.00 -6.13 -13.91
C LEU A 48 -24.56 -7.59 -13.74
N PRO A 49 -24.39 -8.33 -14.85
CA PRO A 49 -23.86 -9.69 -14.84
C PRO A 49 -22.34 -9.71 -14.70
N ASN A 50 -21.79 -10.88 -14.29
CA ASN A 50 -20.37 -11.14 -14.20
C ASN A 50 -19.59 -10.22 -13.21
N VAL A 51 -20.27 -9.62 -12.24
CA VAL A 51 -19.63 -8.88 -11.16
C VAL A 51 -19.18 -9.87 -10.10
N VAL A 52 -17.91 -9.81 -9.70
CA VAL A 52 -17.38 -10.61 -8.61
C VAL A 52 -17.94 -10.12 -7.29
N VAL A 53 -18.52 -11.03 -6.51
CA VAL A 53 -19.03 -10.80 -5.15
C VAL A 53 -18.31 -11.73 -4.21
N THR A 54 -17.84 -11.23 -3.09
CA THR A 54 -17.03 -11.97 -2.14
C THR A 54 -17.39 -11.65 -0.69
N ASP A 55 -17.03 -12.54 0.20
CA ASP A 55 -17.08 -12.37 1.66
C ASP A 55 -15.65 -12.25 2.26
N GLY A 56 -14.62 -12.16 1.41
CA GLY A 56 -13.21 -12.14 1.81
C GLY A 56 -12.57 -13.53 1.92
N TYR A 57 -13.33 -14.58 1.67
CA TYR A 57 -12.86 -15.99 1.68
C TYR A 57 -13.15 -16.72 0.37
N GLN A 58 -14.25 -16.40 -0.26
CA GLN A 58 -14.68 -17.01 -1.51
C GLN A 58 -15.25 -15.97 -2.46
N CYS A 59 -15.17 -16.23 -3.76
CA CYS A 59 -15.71 -15.40 -4.81
C CYS A 59 -16.82 -16.14 -5.56
N VAL A 60 -17.88 -15.41 -5.88
CA VAL A 60 -18.94 -15.82 -6.81
C VAL A 60 -19.17 -14.71 -7.82
N VAL A 61 -19.78 -15.00 -8.95
CA VAL A 61 -20.13 -14.00 -9.95
C VAL A 61 -21.64 -13.84 -10.09
N THR A 62 -22.11 -12.64 -10.40
CA THR A 62 -23.52 -12.38 -10.66
C THR A 62 -24.00 -13.04 -11.95
N ALA A 63 -25.22 -13.58 -11.90
CA ALA A 63 -25.92 -14.14 -13.05
C ALA A 63 -26.37 -13.03 -14.05
N LYS A 64 -26.99 -13.43 -15.18
CA LYS A 64 -27.47 -12.48 -16.20
C LYS A 64 -28.46 -11.45 -15.69
N ASP A 65 -29.22 -11.77 -14.66
CA ASP A 65 -30.17 -10.88 -13.98
C ASP A 65 -29.56 -10.09 -12.82
N GLY A 66 -28.22 -10.07 -12.71
CA GLY A 66 -27.47 -9.41 -11.65
C GLY A 66 -27.54 -10.12 -10.30
N SER A 67 -28.24 -11.25 -10.19
CA SER A 67 -28.40 -11.96 -8.93
C SER A 67 -27.16 -12.77 -8.54
N PHE A 68 -26.93 -12.91 -7.24
CA PHE A 68 -25.91 -13.77 -6.66
C PHE A 68 -26.43 -14.52 -5.43
N ARG A 69 -25.73 -15.61 -5.08
CA ARG A 69 -25.96 -16.38 -3.86
C ARG A 69 -24.62 -16.86 -3.32
N LEU A 70 -24.43 -16.73 -2.03
CA LEU A 70 -23.22 -17.08 -1.31
C LEU A 70 -23.57 -17.64 0.07
N THR A 71 -22.82 -18.63 0.55
CA THR A 71 -22.84 -19.04 1.95
C THR A 71 -21.64 -18.42 2.63
N PRO A 72 -21.79 -17.34 3.42
CA PRO A 72 -20.64 -16.63 3.99
C PRO A 72 -19.83 -17.53 4.89
N HIS A 73 -18.51 -17.34 4.88
CA HIS A 73 -17.64 -17.97 5.86
C HIS A 73 -18.05 -17.53 7.28
N GLN A 74 -17.89 -18.40 8.26
CA GLN A 74 -18.30 -18.11 9.63
C GLN A 74 -17.64 -16.86 10.23
N ASP A 75 -16.41 -16.54 9.80
CA ASP A 75 -15.62 -15.40 10.26
C ASP A 75 -15.74 -14.18 9.35
N ALA A 76 -16.51 -14.26 8.27
CA ALA A 76 -16.72 -13.13 7.38
C ALA A 76 -17.48 -11.99 8.07
N SER A 77 -16.94 -10.79 7.97
CA SER A 77 -17.53 -9.55 8.50
C SER A 77 -18.26 -8.74 7.44
N PHE A 78 -17.88 -8.89 6.18
CA PHE A 78 -18.38 -8.11 5.06
C PHE A 78 -18.80 -9.00 3.89
N LEU A 79 -19.76 -8.47 3.13
CA LEU A 79 -20.04 -8.87 1.76
C LEU A 79 -19.71 -7.69 0.87
N TYR A 80 -18.91 -7.88 -0.17
CA TYR A 80 -18.46 -6.80 -1.03
C TYR A 80 -18.29 -7.25 -2.48
N ILE A 81 -18.12 -6.27 -3.36
CA ILE A 81 -17.98 -6.50 -4.79
C ILE A 81 -16.63 -5.99 -5.28
N SER A 82 -16.03 -6.70 -6.23
CA SER A 82 -15.00 -6.13 -7.09
C SER A 82 -15.71 -5.22 -8.09
N THR A 83 -15.64 -3.90 -7.87
CA THR A 83 -16.35 -2.93 -8.71
C THR A 83 -15.91 -3.11 -10.17
N PRO A 84 -16.81 -3.40 -11.12
CA PRO A 84 -16.45 -3.60 -12.51
C PRO A 84 -16.04 -2.29 -13.20
N ALA A 85 -15.22 -2.38 -14.24
CA ALA A 85 -14.85 -1.25 -15.08
C ALA A 85 -16.10 -0.55 -15.64
N GLY A 86 -16.02 0.76 -15.82
CA GLY A 86 -17.12 1.61 -16.29
C GLY A 86 -18.13 2.00 -15.22
N PHE A 87 -17.95 1.56 -13.96
CA PHE A 87 -18.87 1.83 -12.88
C PHE A 87 -18.15 2.35 -11.61
N LEU A 88 -18.91 3.11 -10.80
CA LEU A 88 -18.47 3.66 -9.53
C LEU A 88 -19.43 3.21 -8.42
N PRO A 89 -18.95 2.80 -7.25
CA PRO A 89 -19.80 2.62 -6.08
C PRO A 89 -20.31 3.99 -5.57
N GLU A 90 -21.33 3.98 -4.74
CA GLU A 90 -21.65 5.17 -3.97
C GLU A 90 -20.48 5.54 -3.05
N GLU A 91 -20.42 6.80 -2.66
CA GLU A 91 -19.38 7.32 -1.77
C GLU A 91 -20.00 7.94 -0.52
N GLU A 92 -19.38 7.69 0.62
CA GLU A 92 -19.65 8.41 1.84
C GLU A 92 -18.38 9.14 2.29
N MET A 93 -18.36 10.47 2.14
CA MET A 93 -17.20 11.31 2.45
C MET A 93 -15.88 10.76 1.84
N ASN A 94 -15.89 10.55 0.52
CA ASN A 94 -14.79 9.98 -0.28
C ASN A 94 -14.34 8.53 0.09
N VAL A 95 -15.13 7.81 0.86
CA VAL A 95 -14.95 6.38 1.10
C VAL A 95 -15.89 5.62 0.15
N PRO A 96 -15.34 4.87 -0.83
CA PRO A 96 -16.16 4.08 -1.76
C PRO A 96 -16.95 2.99 -1.01
N GLN A 97 -18.26 2.91 -1.24
CA GLN A 97 -19.19 2.01 -0.54
C GLN A 97 -19.45 0.73 -1.35
N PHE A 98 -18.40 0.01 -1.70
CA PHE A 98 -18.47 -1.27 -2.43
C PHE A 98 -18.77 -2.46 -1.52
N PHE A 99 -18.96 -2.26 -0.23
CA PHE A 99 -19.12 -3.29 0.80
C PHE A 99 -20.37 -3.08 1.66
N LYS A 100 -20.80 -4.16 2.31
CA LYS A 100 -21.86 -4.15 3.33
C LYS A 100 -21.47 -5.08 4.47
N ARG A 101 -21.69 -4.67 5.72
CA ARG A 101 -21.44 -5.51 6.88
C ARG A 101 -22.47 -6.65 6.95
N ILE A 102 -22.00 -7.87 7.22
CA ILE A 102 -22.87 -9.05 7.37
C ILE A 102 -23.56 -9.01 8.75
N GLU A 103 -24.89 -9.03 8.73
CA GLU A 103 -25.74 -9.16 9.90
C GLU A 103 -26.17 -10.61 10.07
N LYS A 104 -25.41 -11.40 10.84
CA LYS A 104 -25.52 -12.87 10.91
C LYS A 104 -26.92 -13.40 11.23
N ASP A 105 -27.71 -12.68 12.02
CA ASP A 105 -29.01 -13.14 12.54
C ASP A 105 -30.23 -12.45 11.93
N LYS A 106 -30.06 -11.46 11.06
CA LYS A 106 -31.15 -10.56 10.69
C LYS A 106 -31.37 -10.39 9.20
N LYS A 107 -30.31 -10.35 8.38
CA LYS A 107 -30.40 -9.95 6.99
C LYS A 107 -29.78 -11.00 6.10
N GLN A 108 -30.58 -11.46 5.14
CA GLN A 108 -30.14 -12.46 4.16
C GLN A 108 -30.11 -11.90 2.73
N ARG A 109 -30.39 -10.60 2.56
CA ARG A 109 -30.38 -9.96 1.24
C ARG A 109 -29.51 -8.70 1.26
N TYR A 110 -28.56 -8.62 0.31
CA TYR A 110 -27.59 -7.57 0.14
C TYR A 110 -27.58 -7.12 -1.32
N ASP A 111 -28.18 -5.98 -1.62
CA ASP A 111 -28.20 -5.44 -2.97
C ASP A 111 -27.16 -4.33 -3.10
N PHE A 112 -26.47 -4.29 -4.25
CA PHE A 112 -25.51 -3.25 -4.59
C PHE A 112 -26.02 -2.45 -5.78
N PHE A 113 -25.84 -1.14 -5.71
CA PHE A 113 -26.13 -0.23 -6.80
C PHE A 113 -24.86 0.50 -7.19
N LEU A 114 -24.56 0.55 -8.49
CA LEU A 114 -23.39 1.20 -9.06
C LEU A 114 -23.85 2.29 -10.01
N LYS A 115 -23.15 3.42 -9.99
CA LYS A 115 -23.33 4.51 -10.95
C LYS A 115 -22.39 4.29 -12.14
N LYS A 116 -22.82 4.68 -13.32
CA LYS A 116 -21.91 4.69 -14.47
C LYS A 116 -20.82 5.73 -14.26
N ASN A 117 -19.57 5.37 -14.58
CA ASN A 117 -18.48 6.33 -14.58
C ASN A 117 -18.73 7.39 -15.67
N PRO A 118 -18.79 8.69 -15.35
CA PRO A 118 -19.00 9.74 -16.34
C PRO A 118 -17.77 10.03 -17.21
N TYR A 119 -16.59 9.51 -16.82
CA TYR A 119 -15.33 9.69 -17.55
C TYR A 119 -14.99 8.46 -18.39
N ASP A 120 -14.04 8.63 -19.30
CA ASP A 120 -13.39 7.50 -19.99
C ASP A 120 -12.56 6.70 -18.98
N ASP A 121 -13.05 5.51 -18.65
CA ASP A 121 -12.48 4.65 -17.61
C ASP A 121 -11.07 4.15 -17.97
N GLU A 122 -10.71 4.13 -19.26
CA GLU A 122 -9.37 3.78 -19.73
C GLU A 122 -8.33 4.88 -19.42
N LYS A 123 -8.80 6.12 -19.22
CA LYS A 123 -7.92 7.27 -18.97
C LYS A 123 -8.16 7.87 -17.58
N HIS A 124 -7.35 7.46 -16.65
CA HIS A 124 -7.51 7.93 -15.27
C HIS A 124 -6.17 8.26 -14.60
N LEU A 125 -6.27 8.96 -13.48
CA LEU A 125 -5.14 9.31 -12.63
C LEU A 125 -5.26 8.57 -11.32
N LEU A 126 -4.21 7.87 -10.91
CA LEU A 126 -4.10 7.30 -9.58
C LEU A 126 -3.15 8.15 -8.72
N LEU A 127 -3.62 8.59 -7.58
CA LEU A 127 -2.80 9.25 -6.55
C LEU A 127 -2.45 8.23 -5.47
N VAL A 128 -1.18 8.13 -5.12
CA VAL A 128 -0.71 7.19 -4.10
C VAL A 128 -0.18 7.98 -2.91
N HIS A 129 -0.92 7.93 -1.82
CA HIS A 129 -0.50 8.43 -0.53
C HIS A 129 0.12 7.30 0.28
N ALA A 130 1.20 7.59 0.99
CA ALA A 130 1.75 6.70 2.01
C ALA A 130 1.87 7.46 3.32
N ASP A 131 1.58 6.82 4.42
CA ASP A 131 1.89 7.25 5.78
C ASP A 131 1.42 8.70 6.10
N PRO A 132 0.14 9.05 5.94
CA PRO A 132 -0.37 10.33 6.43
C PRO A 132 -0.27 10.46 7.96
N GLN A 133 -0.34 9.41 8.70
CA GLN A 133 0.09 9.13 10.08
C GLN A 133 -0.09 10.31 11.06
N PHE A 134 -1.35 10.72 11.26
CA PHE A 134 -1.71 11.82 12.16
C PHE A 134 -1.61 11.42 13.64
N PHE A 135 -0.91 12.22 14.43
CA PHE A 135 -0.77 12.04 15.89
C PHE A 135 -1.57 13.06 16.69
N LYS A 136 -1.82 14.23 16.14
CA LYS A 136 -2.48 15.37 16.82
C LYS A 136 -3.22 16.24 15.80
N ASN A 137 -4.11 17.09 16.31
CA ASN A 137 -4.90 17.99 15.46
C ASN A 137 -4.03 18.96 14.64
N ASP A 138 -2.90 19.43 15.19
CA ASP A 138 -2.01 20.38 14.52
C ASP A 138 -1.37 19.83 13.24
N ASP A 139 -1.28 18.48 13.10
CA ASP A 139 -0.76 17.84 11.90
C ASP A 139 -1.69 18.13 10.69
N PHE A 140 -2.99 18.32 10.93
CA PHE A 140 -3.94 18.66 9.88
C PHE A 140 -3.73 20.04 9.28
N ASP A 141 -3.12 20.98 10.00
CA ASP A 141 -2.77 22.29 9.47
C ASP A 141 -1.72 22.15 8.35
N ARG A 142 -0.76 21.24 8.53
CA ARG A 142 0.23 20.91 7.49
C ARG A 142 -0.39 20.09 6.35
N TYR A 143 -1.26 19.14 6.67
CA TYR A 143 -1.98 18.35 5.67
C TYR A 143 -2.87 19.20 4.77
N GLN A 144 -3.29 20.38 5.23
CA GLN A 144 -4.02 21.33 4.40
C GLN A 144 -3.23 21.72 3.14
N GLY A 145 -1.89 21.79 3.20
CA GLY A 145 -1.02 21.99 2.05
C GLY A 145 -1.13 20.87 1.02
N VAL A 146 -1.18 19.63 1.49
CA VAL A 146 -1.35 18.44 0.64
C VAL A 146 -2.73 18.45 -0.05
N VAL A 147 -3.80 18.74 0.71
CA VAL A 147 -5.15 18.86 0.15
C VAL A 147 -5.24 19.94 -0.92
N ASN A 148 -4.63 21.10 -0.68
CA ASN A 148 -4.63 22.20 -1.66
C ASN A 148 -3.82 21.82 -2.91
N ASP A 149 -2.71 21.10 -2.75
CA ASP A 149 -1.90 20.63 -3.88
C ASP A 149 -2.68 19.62 -4.76
N MET A 150 -3.40 18.68 -4.14
CA MET A 150 -4.28 17.76 -4.87
C MET A 150 -5.43 18.47 -5.59
N LEU A 151 -6.02 19.50 -4.98
CA LEU A 151 -7.04 20.33 -5.64
C LEU A 151 -6.47 21.01 -6.87
N HIS A 152 -5.28 21.59 -6.75
CA HIS A 152 -4.60 22.23 -7.89
C HIS A 152 -4.19 21.22 -8.97
N LEU A 153 -3.73 20.03 -8.57
CA LEU A 153 -3.45 18.96 -9.52
C LEU A 153 -4.71 18.56 -10.30
N LYS A 154 -5.84 18.39 -9.61
CA LYS A 154 -7.14 18.04 -10.21
C LYS A 154 -7.58 19.05 -11.30
N GLU A 155 -7.29 20.32 -11.15
CA GLU A 155 -7.60 21.35 -12.15
C GLU A 155 -6.89 21.07 -13.49
N ASN A 156 -5.67 20.51 -13.45
CA ASN A 156 -4.90 20.15 -14.64
C ASN A 156 -5.36 18.88 -15.33
N TYR A 157 -6.22 18.07 -14.68
CA TYR A 157 -6.73 16.78 -15.17
C TYR A 157 -8.27 16.72 -15.08
N SER A 158 -8.93 17.84 -15.39
CA SER A 158 -10.39 17.97 -15.29
C SER A 158 -11.18 17.08 -16.26
N ASP A 159 -10.53 16.52 -17.27
CA ASP A 159 -11.08 15.62 -18.27
C ASP A 159 -10.97 14.13 -17.91
N ARG A 160 -10.39 13.79 -16.76
CA ARG A 160 -10.09 12.41 -16.35
C ARG A 160 -10.74 12.05 -15.03
N ASP A 161 -11.01 10.76 -14.87
CA ASP A 161 -11.29 10.18 -13.55
C ASP A 161 -10.03 10.24 -12.67
N ILE A 162 -10.19 10.61 -11.41
CA ILE A 162 -9.08 10.66 -10.46
C ILE A 162 -9.50 9.87 -9.24
N LEU A 163 -8.69 8.88 -8.89
CA LEU A 163 -8.84 8.09 -7.66
C LEU A 163 -7.56 8.10 -6.86
N GLY A 164 -7.66 7.77 -5.58
CA GLY A 164 -6.52 7.66 -4.70
C GLY A 164 -6.44 6.31 -4.01
N VAL A 165 -5.22 5.96 -3.61
CA VAL A 165 -4.93 4.85 -2.69
C VAL A 165 -4.09 5.38 -1.55
N ASP A 166 -4.53 5.11 -0.32
CA ASP A 166 -3.75 5.35 0.89
C ASP A 166 -3.06 4.03 1.30
N CYS A 167 -1.74 3.98 1.22
CA CYS A 167 -0.92 2.79 1.52
C CYS A 167 -0.67 2.60 3.02
N GLY A 168 -1.69 2.76 3.87
CA GLY A 168 -1.63 2.48 5.31
C GLY A 168 -1.02 3.58 6.17
N ASP A 169 -1.00 3.31 7.47
CA ASP A 169 -0.61 4.25 8.52
C ASP A 169 -1.37 5.58 8.39
N LEU A 170 -2.70 5.46 8.33
CA LEU A 170 -3.59 6.62 8.19
C LEU A 170 -3.50 7.54 9.40
N VAL A 171 -3.28 6.95 10.58
CA VAL A 171 -3.10 7.64 11.86
C VAL A 171 -1.96 7.00 12.64
N GLY A 172 -1.36 7.75 13.57
CA GLY A 172 -0.30 7.27 14.46
C GLY A 172 -0.87 6.70 15.76
N ASP A 173 -1.41 5.48 15.75
CA ASP A 173 -2.07 4.81 16.89
C ASP A 173 -3.28 5.58 17.46
N LYS A 174 -3.90 6.44 16.67
CA LYS A 174 -4.94 7.40 17.05
C LYS A 174 -6.22 7.25 16.22
N PRO A 175 -6.93 6.10 16.28
CA PRO A 175 -8.09 5.85 15.44
C PRO A 175 -9.24 6.86 15.64
N GLU A 176 -9.24 7.60 16.73
CA GLU A 176 -10.15 8.72 16.95
C GLU A 176 -9.93 9.89 15.97
N LEU A 177 -8.81 9.93 15.27
CA LEU A 177 -8.49 10.94 14.25
C LEU A 177 -9.01 10.56 12.84
N TYR A 178 -9.46 9.32 12.59
CA TYR A 178 -10.03 8.92 11.29
C TYR A 178 -11.14 9.85 10.79
N PRO A 179 -12.15 10.25 11.60
CA PRO A 179 -13.18 11.16 11.11
C PRO A 179 -12.65 12.52 10.67
N LEU A 180 -11.60 13.03 11.34
CA LEU A 180 -10.98 14.30 10.99
C LEU A 180 -10.14 14.14 9.71
N TYR A 181 -9.41 13.05 9.56
CA TYR A 181 -8.68 12.71 8.33
C TYR A 181 -9.62 12.67 7.12
N ILE A 182 -10.68 11.87 7.19
CA ILE A 182 -11.70 11.77 6.14
C ILE A 182 -12.27 13.15 5.79
N LYS A 183 -12.63 13.94 6.81
CA LYS A 183 -13.17 15.30 6.62
C LYS A 183 -12.24 16.20 5.82
N HIS A 184 -10.94 16.17 6.10
CA HIS A 184 -9.95 16.97 5.37
C HIS A 184 -9.75 16.45 3.94
N GLN A 185 -9.58 15.15 3.75
CA GLN A 185 -9.36 14.53 2.46
C GLN A 185 -10.59 14.65 1.54
N ASN A 186 -11.80 14.53 2.08
CA ASN A 186 -13.06 14.68 1.34
C ASN A 186 -13.20 16.04 0.63
N ARG A 187 -12.48 17.07 1.05
CA ARG A 187 -12.47 18.37 0.38
C ARG A 187 -11.93 18.30 -1.05
N THR A 188 -11.13 17.29 -1.36
CA THR A 188 -10.60 17.07 -2.72
C THR A 188 -11.70 16.57 -3.68
N GLY A 189 -12.74 15.93 -3.14
CA GLY A 189 -13.75 15.20 -3.94
C GLY A 189 -13.11 14.09 -4.79
N ILE A 190 -12.02 13.49 -4.30
CA ILE A 190 -11.35 12.34 -4.90
C ILE A 190 -11.66 11.13 -4.02
N PRO A 191 -12.23 10.03 -4.57
CA PRO A 191 -12.41 8.79 -3.80
C PRO A 191 -11.06 8.15 -3.49
N PHE A 192 -10.89 7.73 -2.23
CA PHE A 192 -9.69 7.04 -1.79
C PHE A 192 -10.01 5.63 -1.32
N TYR A 193 -9.31 4.65 -1.89
CA TYR A 193 -9.24 3.27 -1.45
C TYR A 193 -8.12 3.14 -0.41
N ARG A 194 -8.35 2.43 0.68
CA ARG A 194 -7.45 2.46 1.84
C ARG A 194 -7.02 1.09 2.27
N ILE A 195 -5.81 1.02 2.81
CA ILE A 195 -5.20 -0.16 3.41
C ILE A 195 -4.90 0.15 4.87
N PRO A 196 -5.05 -0.77 5.83
CA PRO A 196 -4.50 -0.56 7.15
C PRO A 196 -2.98 -0.70 7.14
N GLY A 197 -2.27 0.21 7.86
CA GLY A 197 -0.88 0.05 8.22
C GLY A 197 -0.72 -0.48 9.64
N ASN A 198 0.51 -0.59 10.11
CA ASN A 198 0.77 -1.09 11.46
C ASN A 198 0.29 -0.14 12.56
N HIS A 199 0.24 1.17 12.30
CA HIS A 199 -0.31 2.14 13.24
C HIS A 199 -1.84 2.25 13.22
N ASP A 200 -2.50 1.58 12.27
CA ASP A 200 -3.96 1.43 12.25
C ASP A 200 -4.44 0.22 13.06
N LEU A 201 -3.51 -0.64 13.53
CA LEU A 201 -3.82 -1.82 14.33
C LEU A 201 -4.19 -1.48 15.79
N GLN A 202 -5.08 -2.27 16.37
CA GLN A 202 -5.39 -2.20 17.80
C GLN A 202 -4.42 -3.08 18.61
N TYR A 203 -3.42 -2.46 19.22
CA TYR A 203 -2.53 -3.14 20.17
C TYR A 203 -3.26 -3.47 21.47
N GLY A 204 -3.83 -4.63 21.53
CA GLY A 204 -4.70 -5.11 22.60
C GLY A 204 -5.74 -6.08 22.07
N GLY A 205 -5.80 -6.22 20.75
CA GLY A 205 -6.46 -7.32 20.09
C GLY A 205 -5.84 -8.66 20.45
N ARG A 206 -6.54 -9.74 20.19
CA ARG A 206 -6.05 -11.11 20.43
C ARG A 206 -5.44 -11.74 19.19
N THR A 207 -5.89 -11.30 18.02
CA THR A 207 -5.52 -11.85 16.71
C THR A 207 -5.45 -10.73 15.69
N THR A 208 -4.94 -11.00 14.51
CA THR A 208 -4.93 -10.07 13.38
C THR A 208 -6.36 -9.58 13.06
N GLU A 209 -7.36 -10.46 13.04
CA GLU A 209 -8.75 -10.11 12.71
C GLU A 209 -9.36 -9.14 13.72
N THR A 210 -9.00 -9.26 14.99
CA THR A 210 -9.50 -8.32 16.02
C THR A 210 -8.69 -7.04 16.10
N SER A 211 -7.52 -7.00 15.48
CA SER A 211 -6.67 -5.81 15.47
C SER A 211 -7.11 -4.77 14.44
N THR A 212 -7.88 -5.15 13.42
CA THR A 212 -8.37 -4.27 12.35
C THR A 212 -9.79 -3.74 12.57
N GLU A 213 -10.49 -4.14 13.63
CA GLU A 213 -11.90 -3.79 13.86
C GLU A 213 -12.23 -2.28 13.79
N ARG A 214 -11.34 -1.42 14.28
CA ARG A 214 -11.55 0.04 14.24
C ARG A 214 -11.40 0.59 12.84
N TYR A 215 -10.40 0.11 12.11
CA TYR A 215 -10.20 0.41 10.70
C TYR A 215 -11.41 -0.05 9.89
N GLU A 216 -11.81 -1.32 10.01
CA GLU A 216 -12.92 -1.92 9.29
C GLU A 216 -14.27 -1.23 9.55
N LYS A 217 -14.47 -0.72 10.77
CA LYS A 217 -15.69 0.02 11.10
C LYS A 217 -15.82 1.30 10.29
N MET A 218 -14.71 1.91 9.89
CA MET A 218 -14.68 3.18 9.19
C MET A 218 -14.53 3.01 7.67
N PHE A 219 -13.72 2.06 7.22
CA PHE A 219 -13.28 1.95 5.84
C PHE A 219 -13.73 0.66 5.13
N GLY A 220 -14.28 -0.31 5.84
CA GLY A 220 -14.72 -1.60 5.30
C GLY A 220 -13.65 -2.67 5.34
N PRO A 221 -13.68 -3.66 4.40
CA PRO A 221 -12.76 -4.78 4.40
C PRO A 221 -11.31 -4.35 4.23
N ASP A 222 -10.39 -5.13 4.80
CA ASP A 222 -8.94 -4.88 4.79
C ASP A 222 -8.22 -5.47 3.58
N HIS A 223 -8.91 -6.26 2.76
CA HIS A 223 -8.44 -6.72 1.46
C HIS A 223 -9.62 -6.77 0.47
N TYR A 224 -9.40 -6.32 -0.75
CA TYR A 224 -10.41 -6.22 -1.79
C TYR A 224 -9.81 -5.88 -3.15
N SER A 225 -10.64 -5.93 -4.20
CA SER A 225 -10.26 -5.52 -5.55
C SER A 225 -11.31 -4.63 -6.19
N PHE A 226 -10.92 -3.94 -7.26
CA PHE A 226 -11.80 -3.16 -8.13
C PHE A 226 -11.14 -2.94 -9.49
N ASN A 227 -11.90 -2.47 -10.47
CA ASN A 227 -11.41 -2.25 -11.83
C ASN A 227 -11.60 -0.80 -12.27
N ARG A 228 -10.69 -0.31 -13.11
CA ARG A 228 -10.80 0.93 -13.89
C ARG A 228 -10.27 0.67 -15.28
N GLY A 229 -11.14 0.80 -16.31
CA GLY A 229 -10.78 0.43 -17.66
C GLY A 229 -10.19 -0.98 -17.75
N SER A 230 -9.04 -1.08 -18.38
CA SER A 230 -8.28 -2.33 -18.54
C SER A 230 -7.38 -2.69 -17.35
N VAL A 231 -7.42 -1.93 -16.27
CA VAL A 231 -6.57 -2.14 -15.09
C VAL A 231 -7.35 -2.73 -13.93
N HIS A 232 -6.77 -3.74 -13.30
CA HIS A 232 -7.29 -4.36 -12.08
C HIS A 232 -6.48 -3.91 -10.86
N TYR A 233 -7.17 -3.45 -9.83
CA TYR A 233 -6.62 -2.93 -8.59
C TYR A 233 -6.87 -3.92 -7.46
N ILE A 234 -5.83 -4.23 -6.71
CA ILE A 234 -5.85 -5.16 -5.58
C ILE A 234 -5.32 -4.44 -4.35
N VAL A 235 -6.02 -4.56 -3.26
CA VAL A 235 -5.64 -4.01 -1.95
C VAL A 235 -5.46 -5.17 -0.98
N LEU A 236 -4.31 -5.23 -0.30
CA LEU A 236 -3.95 -6.32 0.60
C LEU A 236 -3.47 -5.78 1.95
N ASN A 237 -4.05 -6.24 3.03
CA ASN A 237 -3.50 -6.05 4.37
C ASN A 237 -2.30 -7.00 4.57
N ASN A 238 -1.12 -6.43 4.81
CA ASN A 238 0.09 -7.19 5.13
C ASN A 238 0.71 -6.78 6.48
N ALA A 239 0.05 -5.90 7.22
CA ALA A 239 0.43 -5.57 8.60
C ALA A 239 -0.19 -6.62 9.55
N PHE A 240 0.52 -7.73 9.75
CA PHE A 240 0.04 -8.87 10.52
C PHE A 240 0.33 -8.68 12.01
N TYR A 241 -0.71 -8.64 12.84
CA TYR A 241 -0.59 -8.45 14.28
C TYR A 241 -0.07 -9.69 14.99
N LEU A 242 1.03 -9.56 15.70
CA LEU A 242 1.67 -10.64 16.47
C LEU A 242 1.28 -10.68 17.94
N GLY A 243 0.75 -9.58 18.46
CA GLY A 243 0.44 -9.44 19.88
C GLY A 243 1.05 -8.18 20.49
N ARG A 244 0.59 -7.83 21.68
CA ARG A 244 0.97 -6.59 22.37
C ARG A 244 2.49 -6.41 22.54
N ASP A 245 3.21 -7.50 22.80
CA ASP A 245 4.63 -7.44 23.15
C ASP A 245 5.55 -7.49 21.92
N TYR A 246 5.06 -8.01 20.79
CA TYR A 246 5.81 -8.19 19.55
C TYR A 246 5.29 -7.31 18.40
N PHE A 247 4.20 -6.57 18.62
CA PHE A 247 3.56 -5.68 17.67
C PHE A 247 3.11 -6.40 16.38
N TYR A 248 3.83 -6.28 15.29
CA TYR A 248 3.44 -6.76 13.96
C TYR A 248 4.63 -7.32 13.18
N MET A 249 4.31 -7.95 12.06
CA MET A 249 5.27 -8.30 11.00
C MET A 249 4.65 -8.06 9.62
N GLY A 250 5.48 -7.91 8.60
CA GLY A 250 5.03 -7.91 7.21
C GLY A 250 4.68 -9.34 6.77
N TYR A 251 3.40 -9.66 6.65
CA TYR A 251 2.94 -11.02 6.30
C TYR A 251 1.54 -11.00 5.71
N ILE A 252 1.36 -11.70 4.59
CA ILE A 252 0.06 -11.93 3.98
C ILE A 252 -0.44 -13.29 4.45
N ASP A 253 -1.62 -13.33 5.08
CA ASP A 253 -2.18 -14.57 5.62
C ASP A 253 -2.73 -15.49 4.53
N GLU A 254 -2.95 -16.77 4.88
CA GLU A 254 -3.40 -17.77 3.93
C GLU A 254 -4.82 -17.49 3.39
N LYS A 255 -5.71 -16.95 4.21
CA LYS A 255 -7.08 -16.61 3.75
C LYS A 255 -7.04 -15.56 2.63
N THR A 256 -6.15 -14.58 2.76
CA THR A 256 -5.94 -13.54 1.74
C THR A 256 -5.39 -14.15 0.44
N PHE A 257 -4.45 -15.09 0.50
CA PHE A 257 -3.98 -15.81 -0.69
C PHE A 257 -5.08 -16.64 -1.35
N ILE A 258 -5.90 -17.36 -0.57
CA ILE A 258 -7.03 -18.17 -1.08
C ILE A 258 -8.07 -17.26 -1.76
N TRP A 259 -8.36 -16.11 -1.19
CA TRP A 259 -9.24 -15.12 -1.80
C TRP A 259 -8.62 -14.55 -3.08
N LEU A 260 -7.35 -14.14 -3.06
CA LEU A 260 -6.65 -13.54 -4.19
C LEU A 260 -6.56 -14.50 -5.39
N GLU A 261 -6.32 -15.78 -5.17
CA GLU A 261 -6.33 -16.81 -6.22
C GLU A 261 -7.68 -16.85 -6.94
N GLN A 262 -8.78 -16.76 -6.20
CA GLN A 262 -10.12 -16.76 -6.77
C GLN A 262 -10.45 -15.44 -7.49
N ASP A 263 -10.00 -14.30 -6.96
CA ASP A 263 -10.19 -13.00 -7.59
C ASP A 263 -9.43 -12.92 -8.92
N LEU A 264 -8.15 -13.31 -8.92
CA LEU A 264 -7.31 -13.37 -10.11
C LEU A 264 -7.80 -14.37 -11.18
N ALA A 265 -8.56 -15.39 -10.82
CA ALA A 265 -9.19 -16.30 -11.78
C ALA A 265 -10.19 -15.60 -12.72
N HIS A 266 -10.63 -14.39 -12.36
CA HIS A 266 -11.49 -13.53 -13.18
C HIS A 266 -10.73 -12.45 -13.95
N VAL A 267 -9.39 -12.40 -13.83
CA VAL A 267 -8.52 -11.40 -14.47
C VAL A 267 -7.71 -12.08 -15.59
N PRO A 268 -7.78 -11.62 -16.84
CA PRO A 268 -7.00 -12.20 -17.94
C PRO A 268 -5.49 -12.12 -17.68
N GLU A 269 -4.76 -13.18 -18.00
CA GLU A 269 -3.29 -13.14 -17.99
C GLU A 269 -2.78 -12.04 -18.91
N GLY A 270 -1.69 -11.38 -18.52
CA GLY A 270 -1.11 -10.24 -19.23
C GLY A 270 -1.74 -8.89 -18.88
N SER A 271 -2.81 -8.88 -18.06
CA SER A 271 -3.42 -7.62 -17.57
C SER A 271 -2.44 -6.81 -16.75
N THR A 272 -2.66 -5.49 -16.72
CA THR A 272 -1.96 -4.56 -15.82
C THR A 272 -2.65 -4.57 -14.46
N LEU A 273 -1.87 -4.81 -13.40
CA LEU A 273 -2.34 -4.80 -12.01
C LEU A 273 -1.66 -3.68 -11.22
N PHE A 274 -2.44 -2.99 -10.41
CA PHE A 274 -1.91 -2.28 -9.26
C PHE A 274 -2.22 -3.09 -8.00
N VAL A 275 -1.17 -3.47 -7.28
CA VAL A 275 -1.29 -4.16 -5.99
C VAL A 275 -0.82 -3.23 -4.91
N ALA A 276 -1.68 -2.87 -3.98
CA ALA A 276 -1.37 -1.94 -2.92
C ALA A 276 -1.35 -2.65 -1.56
N MET A 277 -0.29 -2.42 -0.80
CA MET A 277 -0.12 -2.90 0.57
C MET A 277 0.74 -1.91 1.37
N HIS A 278 0.78 -2.03 2.69
CA HIS A 278 1.50 -1.06 3.52
C HIS A 278 3.00 -1.35 3.59
N ILE A 279 3.37 -2.52 4.13
CA ILE A 279 4.77 -2.90 4.34
C ILE A 279 5.38 -3.34 3.01
N PRO A 280 6.58 -2.86 2.64
CA PRO A 280 7.23 -3.24 1.40
C PRO A 280 7.36 -4.75 1.19
N GLY A 281 7.38 -5.15 -0.06
CA GLY A 281 7.72 -6.52 -0.44
C GLY A 281 9.19 -6.80 -0.17
N ARG A 282 10.07 -6.16 -0.92
CA ARG A 282 11.52 -6.27 -0.74
C ARG A 282 12.23 -5.10 -1.40
N LEU A 283 12.89 -4.27 -0.61
CA LEU A 283 13.61 -3.08 -1.09
C LEU A 283 15.14 -3.28 -1.25
N ASP A 284 15.66 -4.48 -1.04
CA ASP A 284 17.05 -4.81 -1.31
C ASP A 284 17.23 -5.38 -2.72
N GLU A 285 18.24 -4.90 -3.47
CA GLU A 285 18.59 -5.43 -4.80
C GLU A 285 19.07 -6.90 -4.71
N GLU A 286 19.78 -7.24 -3.65
CA GLU A 286 20.24 -8.60 -3.39
C GLU A 286 19.29 -9.34 -2.46
N VAL A 287 18.96 -10.58 -2.81
CA VAL A 287 18.25 -11.48 -1.92
C VAL A 287 19.18 -11.91 -0.79
N LYS A 288 19.07 -11.27 0.36
CA LYS A 288 19.80 -11.65 1.57
C LYS A 288 19.09 -12.80 2.28
N PRO A 289 19.85 -13.70 2.97
CA PRO A 289 19.24 -14.69 3.85
C PRO A 289 18.35 -13.99 4.90
N PHE A 290 17.14 -14.49 5.08
CA PHE A 290 16.20 -13.96 6.07
C PHE A 290 16.82 -14.00 7.48
N GLN A 291 16.79 -12.88 8.18
CA GLN A 291 17.21 -12.79 9.57
C GLN A 291 15.98 -12.60 10.45
N TYR A 292 15.86 -13.46 11.45
CA TYR A 292 14.72 -13.45 12.37
C TYR A 292 14.94 -12.41 13.47
N ASP A 293 14.85 -11.15 13.14
CA ASP A 293 14.94 -10.03 14.08
C ASP A 293 13.78 -9.04 13.84
N SER A 294 13.51 -8.19 14.84
CA SER A 294 12.38 -7.28 14.81
C SER A 294 12.44 -6.24 13.68
N ARG A 295 13.63 -5.89 13.20
CA ARG A 295 13.77 -4.97 12.06
C ARG A 295 13.37 -5.65 10.77
N THR A 296 13.95 -6.83 10.50
CA THR A 296 13.67 -7.56 9.26
C THR A 296 12.20 -7.95 9.14
N ILE A 297 11.58 -8.47 10.20
CA ILE A 297 10.17 -8.90 10.14
C ILE A 297 9.18 -7.75 10.06
N GLY A 298 9.56 -6.55 10.51
CA GLY A 298 8.70 -5.37 10.50
C GLY A 298 8.85 -4.48 9.28
N THR A 299 9.94 -4.58 8.51
CA THR A 299 10.25 -3.66 7.41
C THR A 299 10.09 -4.26 6.02
N GLN A 300 9.79 -5.55 5.92
CA GLN A 300 9.51 -6.24 4.66
C GLN A 300 8.47 -7.33 4.85
N THR A 301 7.79 -7.70 3.77
CA THR A 301 6.81 -8.78 3.75
C THR A 301 7.53 -10.11 3.64
N ILE A 302 7.56 -10.91 4.71
CA ILE A 302 8.42 -12.10 4.82
C ILE A 302 8.04 -13.24 3.87
N ASN A 303 6.79 -13.31 3.43
CA ASN A 303 6.31 -14.29 2.45
C ASN A 303 6.03 -13.68 1.07
N ILE A 304 6.68 -12.56 0.73
CA ILE A 304 6.46 -11.84 -0.52
C ILE A 304 6.72 -12.70 -1.78
N SER A 305 7.63 -13.67 -1.68
CA SER A 305 7.94 -14.57 -2.81
C SER A 305 6.70 -15.35 -3.27
N SER A 306 5.80 -15.71 -2.38
CA SER A 306 4.53 -16.38 -2.72
C SER A 306 3.60 -15.45 -3.51
N LEU A 307 3.53 -14.17 -3.14
CA LEU A 307 2.79 -13.18 -3.90
C LEU A 307 3.41 -12.96 -5.29
N PHE A 308 4.73 -12.81 -5.37
CA PHE A 308 5.43 -12.63 -6.65
C PHE A 308 5.21 -13.81 -7.61
N GLU A 309 5.20 -15.06 -7.09
CA GLU A 309 4.89 -16.25 -7.91
C GLU A 309 3.47 -16.18 -8.48
N MET A 310 2.48 -15.81 -7.67
CA MET A 310 1.08 -15.70 -8.08
C MET A 310 0.87 -14.59 -9.13
N LEU A 311 1.64 -13.51 -9.03
CA LEU A 311 1.53 -12.34 -9.90
C LEU A 311 2.35 -12.45 -11.21
N LYS A 312 3.17 -13.49 -11.39
CA LYS A 312 3.99 -13.68 -12.61
C LYS A 312 3.27 -13.56 -13.95
N PRO A 313 1.99 -14.01 -14.07
CA PRO A 313 1.27 -13.89 -15.34
C PRO A 313 0.90 -12.46 -15.75
N TYR A 314 1.14 -11.47 -14.89
CA TYR A 314 0.62 -10.10 -15.03
C TYR A 314 1.74 -9.06 -15.13
N LYS A 315 1.37 -7.84 -15.56
CA LYS A 315 2.21 -6.64 -15.44
C LYS A 315 1.82 -5.93 -14.15
N VAL A 316 2.75 -5.79 -13.20
CA VAL A 316 2.42 -5.42 -11.82
C VAL A 316 3.14 -4.15 -11.41
N HIS A 317 2.38 -3.21 -10.87
CA HIS A 317 2.85 -2.09 -10.07
C HIS A 317 2.47 -2.37 -8.60
N LEU A 318 3.45 -2.75 -7.78
CA LEU A 318 3.28 -2.94 -6.35
C LEU A 318 3.50 -1.60 -5.64
N LEU A 319 2.49 -1.10 -4.95
CA LEU A 319 2.49 0.18 -4.25
C LEU A 319 2.64 -0.05 -2.74
N THR A 320 3.64 0.58 -2.13
CA THR A 320 3.92 0.41 -0.70
C THR A 320 4.28 1.74 -0.03
N GLY A 321 4.26 1.77 1.31
CA GLY A 321 4.64 2.91 2.15
C GLY A 321 5.58 2.49 3.27
N HIS A 322 5.22 2.84 4.53
CA HIS A 322 5.84 2.37 5.77
C HIS A 322 7.25 2.93 6.07
N MET A 323 8.08 3.07 5.06
CA MET A 323 9.50 3.35 5.26
C MET A 323 9.83 4.84 5.40
N HIS A 324 8.90 5.74 5.10
CA HIS A 324 9.09 7.20 5.08
C HIS A 324 10.26 7.66 4.19
N TYR A 325 10.48 6.94 3.08
CA TYR A 325 11.40 7.34 2.00
C TYR A 325 10.93 6.78 0.66
N ASN A 326 11.39 7.34 -0.46
CA ASN A 326 11.14 6.80 -1.79
C ASN A 326 12.15 5.71 -2.13
N ARG A 327 11.66 4.61 -2.70
CA ARG A 327 12.52 3.63 -3.33
C ARG A 327 11.77 2.83 -4.38
N ASN A 328 12.27 2.83 -5.62
CA ASN A 328 11.70 2.04 -6.70
C ASN A 328 12.55 0.80 -6.95
N MET A 329 11.89 -0.36 -7.00
CA MET A 329 12.54 -1.65 -7.23
C MET A 329 11.96 -2.32 -8.48
N ILE A 330 12.81 -2.79 -9.35
CA ILE A 330 12.42 -3.58 -10.52
C ILE A 330 12.76 -5.04 -10.25
N HIS A 331 11.78 -5.83 -9.81
CA HIS A 331 11.98 -7.24 -9.46
C HIS A 331 12.06 -8.14 -10.69
N SER A 332 11.32 -7.80 -11.76
CA SER A 332 11.37 -8.47 -13.05
C SER A 332 10.98 -7.49 -14.17
N GLU A 333 10.95 -7.95 -15.42
CA GLU A 333 10.47 -7.15 -16.56
C GLU A 333 8.99 -6.73 -16.43
N THR A 334 8.23 -7.45 -15.62
CA THR A 334 6.79 -7.23 -15.45
C THR A 334 6.39 -6.88 -14.01
N LEU A 335 7.32 -6.74 -13.07
CA LEU A 335 7.01 -6.43 -11.69
C LEU A 335 7.88 -5.29 -11.16
N TYR A 336 7.25 -4.16 -10.92
CA TYR A 336 7.80 -2.95 -10.32
C TYR A 336 7.24 -2.76 -8.92
N GLU A 337 8.07 -2.43 -7.96
CA GLU A 337 7.65 -2.02 -6.62
C GLU A 337 8.00 -0.55 -6.41
N HIS A 338 7.02 0.23 -5.99
CA HIS A 338 7.10 1.65 -5.71
C HIS A 338 6.85 1.87 -4.21
N ASN A 339 7.93 1.95 -3.44
CA ASN A 339 7.83 2.40 -2.06
C ASN A 339 7.78 3.93 -2.06
N THR A 340 6.61 4.47 -1.77
CA THR A 340 6.32 5.90 -1.86
C THR A 340 6.73 6.61 -0.57
N GLY A 341 7.41 7.75 -0.70
CA GLY A 341 7.72 8.63 0.43
C GLY A 341 6.45 9.11 1.14
N ALA A 342 6.55 9.24 2.45
CA ALA A 342 5.42 9.57 3.32
C ALA A 342 4.85 10.96 3.04
N VAL A 343 3.53 11.08 3.00
CA VAL A 343 2.81 12.37 2.97
C VAL A 343 3.11 13.20 4.22
N SER A 344 3.36 12.53 5.35
CA SER A 344 3.79 13.18 6.59
C SER A 344 5.27 13.54 6.63
N GLY A 345 6.05 13.14 5.60
CA GLY A 345 7.51 13.24 5.65
C GLY A 345 8.08 12.47 6.83
N ALA A 346 8.91 13.10 7.67
CA ALA A 346 9.34 12.54 8.95
C ALA A 346 8.31 12.89 10.03
N TRP A 347 7.12 12.28 9.99
CA TRP A 347 6.06 12.42 11.02
C TRP A 347 5.66 13.86 11.31
N TRP A 348 5.46 14.66 10.29
CA TRP A 348 5.11 16.08 10.35
C TRP A 348 6.17 16.97 11.01
N GLN A 349 7.40 16.49 11.21
CA GLN A 349 8.48 17.25 11.88
C GLN A 349 9.33 18.10 10.92
N GLY A 350 9.07 18.05 9.62
CA GLY A 350 9.81 18.79 8.61
C GLY A 350 9.16 18.68 7.24
N ASP A 351 9.89 19.13 6.23
CA ASP A 351 9.40 19.16 4.85
C ASP A 351 9.98 18.04 4.00
N TYR A 352 10.64 17.08 4.64
CA TYR A 352 11.33 15.96 3.99
C TYR A 352 10.97 14.63 4.61
N CYS A 353 11.01 13.59 3.79
CA CYS A 353 11.14 12.20 4.19
C CYS A 353 12.56 11.92 4.71
N LEU A 354 12.80 10.73 5.22
CA LEU A 354 14.10 10.38 5.85
C LEU A 354 15.28 10.32 4.87
N ASP A 355 15.02 10.20 3.57
CA ASP A 355 15.98 10.14 2.47
C ASP A 355 16.22 11.49 1.77
N GLY A 356 15.57 12.54 2.24
CA GLY A 356 15.61 13.87 1.63
C GLY A 356 14.57 14.12 0.53
N THR A 357 13.76 13.13 0.19
CA THR A 357 12.58 13.33 -0.66
C THR A 357 11.65 14.36 -0.01
N PRO A 358 11.16 15.38 -0.72
CA PRO A 358 10.17 16.30 -0.16
C PRO A 358 8.87 15.60 0.23
N VAL A 359 8.10 16.17 1.14
CA VAL A 359 6.72 15.77 1.40
C VAL A 359 5.95 15.76 0.07
N GLY A 360 5.26 14.66 -0.20
CA GLY A 360 4.59 14.48 -1.49
C GLY A 360 3.83 13.17 -1.61
N TYR A 361 3.49 12.82 -2.83
CA TYR A 361 2.74 11.61 -3.15
C TYR A 361 3.05 11.12 -4.57
N GLY A 362 2.80 9.84 -4.83
CA GLY A 362 2.93 9.26 -6.16
C GLY A 362 1.77 9.67 -7.07
N VAL A 363 2.04 9.92 -8.35
CA VAL A 363 1.04 10.18 -9.39
C VAL A 363 1.28 9.21 -10.52
N TYR A 364 0.25 8.46 -10.91
CA TYR A 364 0.28 7.48 -11.98
C TYR A 364 -0.75 7.87 -13.04
N GLU A 365 -0.27 8.15 -14.24
CA GLU A 365 -1.08 8.46 -15.42
C GLU A 365 -1.35 7.14 -16.16
N VAL A 366 -2.60 6.69 -16.16
CA VAL A 366 -3.03 5.44 -16.81
C VAL A 366 -3.75 5.78 -18.11
N ASP A 367 -3.36 5.12 -19.21
CA ASP A 367 -4.04 5.16 -20.52
C ASP A 367 -4.10 3.71 -21.07
N GLY A 368 -5.26 3.07 -20.92
CA GLY A 368 -5.43 1.65 -21.19
C GLY A 368 -4.56 0.80 -20.26
N THR A 369 -3.58 0.09 -20.83
CA THR A 369 -2.62 -0.73 -20.07
C THR A 369 -1.27 -0.05 -19.86
N GLU A 370 -1.09 1.14 -20.43
CA GLU A 370 0.15 1.91 -20.29
C GLU A 370 0.10 2.77 -19.04
N VAL A 371 1.21 2.79 -18.30
CA VAL A 371 1.33 3.53 -17.05
C VAL A 371 2.60 4.37 -17.07
N GLN A 372 2.45 5.67 -16.82
CA GLN A 372 3.54 6.58 -16.55
C GLN A 372 3.40 7.13 -15.13
N TRP A 373 4.50 7.38 -14.44
CA TRP A 373 4.45 7.85 -13.07
C TRP A 373 5.52 8.88 -12.76
N TYR A 374 5.23 9.70 -11.76
CA TYR A 374 6.18 10.65 -11.17
C TYR A 374 5.85 10.88 -9.70
N PHE A 375 6.81 11.40 -8.95
CA PHE A 375 6.57 11.84 -7.59
C PHE A 375 6.18 13.32 -7.58
N LYS A 376 5.06 13.64 -6.95
CA LYS A 376 4.56 15.01 -6.83
C LYS A 376 4.92 15.58 -5.47
N SER A 377 5.93 16.44 -5.44
CA SER A 377 6.28 17.22 -4.24
C SER A 377 5.22 18.28 -3.97
N VAL A 378 4.71 18.36 -2.74
CA VAL A 378 3.66 19.30 -2.35
C VAL A 378 4.12 20.76 -2.55
N GLY A 379 3.27 21.56 -3.21
CA GLY A 379 3.55 22.96 -3.52
C GLY A 379 4.62 23.19 -4.60
N ARG A 380 5.05 22.14 -5.32
CA ARG A 380 6.01 22.24 -6.42
C ARG A 380 5.38 21.81 -7.74
N ALA A 381 5.95 22.26 -8.84
CA ALA A 381 5.54 21.83 -10.17
C ALA A 381 5.97 20.36 -10.44
N ARG A 382 5.39 19.72 -11.48
CA ARG A 382 5.69 18.34 -11.87
C ARG A 382 7.17 18.11 -12.17
N ASP A 383 7.86 19.11 -12.69
CA ASP A 383 9.27 19.05 -13.09
C ASP A 383 10.26 19.07 -11.92
N TYR A 384 9.80 19.34 -10.70
CA TYR A 384 10.64 19.27 -9.51
C TYR A 384 10.85 17.81 -9.07
N GLN A 385 11.77 17.11 -9.77
CA GLN A 385 12.07 15.70 -9.53
C GLN A 385 13.43 15.44 -8.88
N MET A 386 14.22 16.51 -8.67
CA MET A 386 15.54 16.40 -8.05
C MET A 386 15.91 17.66 -7.31
N ARG A 387 16.94 17.55 -6.47
CA ARG A 387 17.61 18.68 -5.84
C ARG A 387 19.11 18.50 -5.97
N ALA A 388 19.77 19.53 -6.48
CA ALA A 388 21.20 19.55 -6.66
C ALA A 388 21.90 20.41 -5.60
N TYR A 389 23.05 19.97 -5.17
CA TYR A 389 23.88 20.60 -4.15
C TYR A 389 25.22 21.00 -4.77
N PRO A 390 25.64 22.27 -4.58
CA PRO A 390 26.95 22.72 -5.04
C PRO A 390 28.10 22.08 -4.26
N PRO A 391 29.32 22.12 -4.79
CA PRO A 391 30.52 21.70 -4.06
C PRO A 391 30.63 22.35 -2.68
N ASN A 392 31.18 21.61 -1.73
CA ASN A 392 31.37 22.04 -0.34
C ASN A 392 30.07 22.35 0.44
N THR A 393 28.93 21.81 0.03
CA THR A 393 27.68 21.88 0.80
C THR A 393 27.79 21.14 2.13
N THR A 394 28.49 20.00 2.13
CA THR A 394 28.82 19.23 3.35
C THR A 394 30.26 18.71 3.28
N ASP A 395 30.84 18.45 4.46
CA ASP A 395 32.17 17.84 4.57
C ASP A 395 32.19 16.42 4.00
N ASP A 396 31.06 15.71 4.00
CA ASP A 396 30.97 14.33 3.51
C ASP A 396 31.25 14.20 2.02
N TYR A 397 30.93 15.24 1.25
CA TYR A 397 30.99 15.19 -0.23
C TYR A 397 32.04 16.14 -0.81
N GLY A 398 32.62 17.00 0.01
CA GLY A 398 33.74 17.85 -0.35
C GLY A 398 33.49 18.67 -1.61
N ALA A 399 34.39 18.55 -2.58
CA ALA A 399 34.34 19.32 -3.85
C ALA A 399 33.38 18.72 -4.90
N ASP A 400 32.68 17.66 -4.61
CA ASP A 400 31.71 17.07 -5.54
C ASP A 400 30.38 17.87 -5.54
N ILE A 401 29.75 17.92 -6.70
CA ILE A 401 28.30 18.21 -6.79
C ILE A 401 27.55 16.92 -6.46
N VAL A 402 26.46 17.07 -5.74
CA VAL A 402 25.59 15.95 -5.38
C VAL A 402 24.16 16.25 -5.83
N VAL A 403 23.47 15.25 -6.33
CA VAL A 403 22.07 15.36 -6.75
C VAL A 403 21.27 14.22 -6.11
N ASN A 404 20.13 14.57 -5.54
CA ASN A 404 19.14 13.62 -5.05
C ASN A 404 17.96 13.59 -6.03
N ILE A 405 17.61 12.38 -6.54
CA ILE A 405 16.52 12.17 -7.50
C ILE A 405 15.51 11.22 -6.87
N TRP A 406 14.42 11.75 -6.34
CA TRP A 406 13.51 11.00 -5.46
C TRP A 406 12.74 9.86 -6.11
N ASN A 407 12.43 9.94 -7.41
CA ASN A 407 11.68 8.89 -8.10
C ASN A 407 12.55 8.02 -8.98
N TRP A 408 13.85 7.96 -8.70
CA TRP A 408 14.82 7.22 -9.47
C TRP A 408 14.56 5.70 -9.45
N ASP A 409 14.77 5.09 -10.61
CA ASP A 409 15.00 3.66 -10.80
C ASP A 409 16.17 3.44 -11.78
N ARG A 410 16.59 2.19 -11.97
CA ARG A 410 17.76 1.87 -12.82
C ARG A 410 17.61 2.20 -14.32
N ASN A 411 16.44 2.61 -14.77
CA ASN A 411 16.19 3.02 -16.16
C ASN A 411 16.36 4.53 -16.36
N TRP A 412 16.55 5.30 -15.29
CA TRP A 412 16.86 6.70 -15.39
C TRP A 412 18.29 6.94 -15.87
N LYS A 413 18.50 8.01 -16.64
CA LYS A 413 19.81 8.50 -17.06
C LYS A 413 20.10 9.84 -16.43
N VAL A 414 21.28 9.99 -15.79
CA VAL A 414 21.68 11.22 -15.09
C VAL A 414 22.98 11.72 -15.66
N GLU A 415 22.93 12.83 -16.41
CA GLU A 415 24.05 13.45 -17.10
C GLU A 415 24.36 14.82 -16.54
N TRP A 416 25.61 15.25 -16.64
CA TRP A 416 26.00 16.58 -16.22
C TRP A 416 26.85 17.32 -17.25
N PHE A 417 26.83 18.64 -17.15
CA PHE A 417 27.51 19.56 -18.07
C PHE A 417 28.26 20.59 -17.26
N GLU A 418 29.44 21.01 -17.74
CA GLU A 418 30.25 22.07 -17.19
C GLU A 418 30.47 23.13 -18.26
N ASP A 419 30.04 24.39 -18.03
CA ASP A 419 30.02 25.47 -19.02
C ASP A 419 29.38 25.06 -20.35
N GLY A 420 28.27 24.34 -20.30
CA GLY A 420 27.54 23.82 -21.46
C GLY A 420 28.18 22.62 -22.16
N LYS A 421 29.37 22.17 -21.72
CA LYS A 421 30.02 20.99 -22.26
C LYS A 421 29.55 19.73 -21.55
N HIS A 422 29.09 18.76 -22.33
CA HIS A 422 28.72 17.43 -21.80
C HIS A 422 29.95 16.71 -21.18
N MET A 423 29.81 16.31 -19.93
CA MET A 423 30.89 15.69 -19.14
C MET A 423 30.70 14.19 -18.94
N GLY A 424 29.54 13.65 -19.27
CA GLY A 424 29.18 12.23 -19.12
C GLY A 424 28.08 12.01 -18.08
N GLU A 425 27.91 10.77 -17.69
CA GLU A 425 26.97 10.39 -16.64
C GLU A 425 27.55 10.66 -15.25
N MET A 426 26.67 10.98 -14.30
CA MET A 426 27.02 11.10 -12.88
C MET A 426 27.16 9.71 -12.24
N ASN A 427 28.01 9.59 -11.22
CA ASN A 427 28.18 8.37 -10.48
C ASN A 427 27.12 8.24 -9.38
N ARG A 428 26.27 7.20 -9.45
CA ARG A 428 25.35 6.84 -8.36
C ARG A 428 26.14 6.34 -7.15
N PHE A 429 25.67 6.69 -5.97
CA PHE A 429 26.23 6.22 -4.70
C PHE A 429 25.16 6.19 -3.61
N GLU A 430 25.40 5.44 -2.55
CA GLU A 430 24.57 5.42 -1.36
C GLU A 430 25.14 6.40 -0.30
N GLY A 431 24.26 7.24 0.27
CA GLY A 431 24.67 8.23 1.25
C GLY A 431 23.49 8.99 1.86
N LEU A 432 23.79 9.98 2.71
CA LEU A 432 22.80 10.86 3.33
C LEU A 432 22.55 12.10 2.46
N ASP A 433 21.30 12.46 2.28
CA ASP A 433 20.94 13.73 1.65
C ASP A 433 21.40 14.90 2.54
N PRO A 434 22.09 15.93 1.98
CA PRO A 434 22.61 17.07 2.74
C PRO A 434 21.54 17.87 3.51
N GLU A 435 20.37 18.11 2.87
CA GLU A 435 19.30 18.89 3.51
C GLU A 435 18.65 18.11 4.64
N VAL A 436 18.36 16.81 4.47
CA VAL A 436 17.73 16.02 5.51
C VAL A 436 18.68 15.80 6.70
N LYS A 437 19.97 15.63 6.42
CA LYS A 437 21.00 15.56 7.47
C LYS A 437 20.99 16.83 8.33
N LYS A 438 20.89 18.01 7.70
CA LYS A 438 20.81 19.31 8.38
C LYS A 438 19.49 19.48 9.11
N ALA A 439 18.35 19.18 8.45
CA ALA A 439 17.01 19.39 8.99
C ALA A 439 16.78 18.63 10.29
N TYR A 440 17.31 17.38 10.39
CA TYR A 440 17.08 16.51 11.54
C TYR A 440 18.30 16.37 12.47
N SER A 441 19.31 17.27 12.35
CA SER A 441 20.51 17.30 13.21
C SER A 441 20.20 17.81 14.63
N ASP A 442 19.32 18.82 14.73
CA ASP A 442 18.95 19.44 16.02
C ASP A 442 17.78 18.71 16.65
N LYS A 443 18.08 17.65 17.40
CA LYS A 443 17.07 16.80 18.06
C LYS A 443 16.18 17.57 19.05
N GLU A 444 16.63 18.71 19.57
CA GLU A 444 15.83 19.49 20.51
C GLU A 444 14.63 20.17 19.86
N LYS A 445 14.68 20.39 18.56
CA LYS A 445 13.57 20.95 17.78
C LYS A 445 12.53 19.93 17.33
N LEU A 446 12.80 18.62 17.51
CA LEU A 446 11.92 17.54 17.08
C LEU A 446 11.05 17.07 18.24
N ASP A 447 9.76 16.85 18.00
CA ASP A 447 8.86 16.17 18.95
C ASP A 447 9.30 14.71 19.14
N PHE A 448 9.74 14.07 18.06
CA PHE A 448 10.24 12.69 18.06
C PHE A 448 11.76 12.66 17.96
N LYS A 449 12.44 12.52 19.11
CA LYS A 449 13.91 12.55 19.23
C LYS A 449 14.61 11.40 18.50
N TRP A 450 13.88 10.34 18.17
CA TRP A 450 14.39 9.15 17.46
C TRP A 450 14.44 9.28 15.94
N ILE A 451 13.91 10.36 15.36
CA ILE A 451 14.01 10.60 13.92
C ILE A 451 15.47 10.70 13.50
N GLU A 452 15.87 9.85 12.57
CA GLU A 452 17.22 9.82 11.98
C GLU A 452 17.10 9.80 10.45
N PRO A 453 17.90 10.60 9.73
CA PRO A 453 18.05 10.44 8.30
C PRO A 453 18.55 9.04 7.94
N VAL A 454 18.12 8.53 6.79
CA VAL A 454 18.56 7.25 6.26
C VAL A 454 19.44 7.44 5.02
N ASN A 455 20.39 6.53 4.82
CA ASN A 455 21.09 6.46 3.56
C ASN A 455 20.10 6.12 2.44
N THR A 456 20.27 6.82 1.31
CA THR A 456 19.51 6.55 0.10
C THR A 456 20.41 6.20 -1.05
N ASP A 457 19.94 5.38 -1.97
CA ASP A 457 20.66 4.88 -3.14
C ASP A 457 20.38 5.71 -4.42
N HIS A 458 19.58 6.75 -4.31
CA HIS A 458 19.25 7.64 -5.42
C HIS A 458 20.00 8.98 -5.37
N LEU A 459 21.19 8.96 -4.77
CA LEU A 459 22.17 10.06 -4.84
C LEU A 459 23.16 9.86 -5.99
N PHE A 460 23.50 10.97 -6.64
CA PHE A 460 24.47 11.01 -7.73
C PHE A 460 25.51 12.07 -7.46
N ARG A 461 26.77 11.84 -7.87
CA ARG A 461 27.85 12.80 -7.72
C ARG A 461 28.73 12.92 -8.94
N ALA A 462 29.31 14.10 -9.11
CA ALA A 462 30.36 14.37 -10.10
C ALA A 462 31.32 15.43 -9.58
N SER A 463 32.58 15.40 -10.00
CA SER A 463 33.63 16.34 -9.58
C SER A 463 33.86 17.38 -10.67
N PRO A 464 33.49 18.67 -10.46
CA PRO A 464 33.80 19.76 -11.39
C PRO A 464 35.30 19.90 -11.63
N LYS A 465 35.69 20.24 -12.85
CA LYS A 465 37.08 20.44 -13.22
C LYS A 465 37.55 21.87 -13.06
N LYS A 466 36.62 22.81 -13.05
CA LYS A 466 36.89 24.25 -12.95
C LYS A 466 36.22 24.81 -11.71
N LYS A 467 36.83 25.81 -11.12
CA LYS A 467 36.18 26.65 -10.10
C LYS A 467 35.27 27.68 -10.78
N ASN A 468 34.14 27.97 -10.17
CA ASN A 468 33.17 28.95 -10.63
C ASN A 468 32.61 28.69 -12.04
N SER A 469 32.56 27.42 -12.48
CA SER A 469 31.87 27.03 -13.71
C SER A 469 30.38 26.92 -13.48
N GLU A 470 29.60 27.15 -14.53
CA GLU A 470 28.19 26.81 -14.52
C GLU A 470 28.05 25.29 -14.67
N ILE A 471 27.37 24.67 -13.71
CA ILE A 471 27.07 23.23 -13.77
C ILE A 471 25.59 23.06 -14.06
N SER A 472 25.24 22.24 -15.03
CA SER A 472 23.87 21.75 -15.20
C SER A 472 23.80 20.24 -15.13
N VAL A 473 22.75 19.74 -14.47
CA VAL A 473 22.43 18.32 -14.37
C VAL A 473 21.14 18.06 -15.12
N VAL A 474 21.14 17.05 -15.96
CA VAL A 474 19.95 16.60 -16.71
C VAL A 474 19.65 15.17 -16.32
N ALA A 475 18.53 14.96 -15.65
CA ALA A 475 17.99 13.65 -15.38
C ALA A 475 16.88 13.34 -16.41
N THR A 476 16.95 12.17 -17.02
CA THR A 476 15.96 11.68 -17.97
C THR A 476 15.29 10.45 -17.38
N ASP A 477 13.96 10.50 -17.24
CA ASP A 477 13.18 9.39 -16.69
C ASP A 477 12.95 8.26 -17.74
N PRO A 478 12.38 7.11 -17.34
CA PRO A 478 12.11 6.00 -18.25
C PRO A 478 11.15 6.34 -19.40
N PHE A 479 10.39 7.44 -19.28
CA PHE A 479 9.43 7.91 -20.28
C PHE A 479 10.01 8.95 -21.24
N GLY A 480 11.30 9.30 -21.06
CA GLY A 480 12.02 10.28 -21.90
C GLY A 480 11.81 11.74 -21.48
N GLN A 481 11.09 12.00 -20.35
CA GLN A 481 10.97 13.35 -19.81
C GLN A 481 12.29 13.79 -19.19
N LYS A 482 12.68 15.03 -19.47
CA LYS A 482 13.95 15.60 -18.98
C LYS A 482 13.71 16.65 -17.89
N TYR A 483 14.47 16.54 -16.84
CA TYR A 483 14.50 17.46 -15.70
C TYR A 483 15.88 18.08 -15.63
N THR A 484 15.96 19.40 -15.46
CA THR A 484 17.23 20.12 -15.47
C THR A 484 17.38 21.00 -14.25
N GLU A 485 18.51 20.86 -13.55
CA GLU A 485 18.93 21.74 -12.46
C GLU A 485 20.22 22.46 -12.84
N ILE A 486 20.30 23.76 -12.55
CA ILE A 486 21.48 24.60 -12.78
C ILE A 486 22.06 24.98 -11.44
N ILE A 487 23.35 24.68 -11.25
CA ILE A 487 24.10 24.97 -10.03
C ILE A 487 25.10 26.09 -10.33
N GLN A 488 24.98 27.16 -9.62
CA GLN A 488 26.03 28.22 -9.60
C GLN A 488 27.00 27.88 -8.46
N GLN A 489 28.29 27.75 -8.78
CA GLN A 489 29.32 27.48 -7.78
C GLN A 489 29.68 28.76 -6.99
#